data_df101744a30c0c598fc9ee812421c802
#
_entry.id   df101744a30c0c598fc9ee812421c802
#
_cell.length_a   1.000
_cell.length_b   1.000
_cell.length_c   1.000
_cell.angle_alpha   90.00
_cell.angle_beta   90.00
_cell.angle_gamma   90.00
#
_symmetry.space_group_name_H-M   'P 1'
#
loop_
_entity.id
_entity.type
_entity.pdbx_description
1 polymer ?
#
loop_
_entity_poly.entity_id
_entity_poly.type
_entity_poly.pdbx_seq_one_letter_code
_entity_poly.pdbx_strand_id
1 'polypeptide(L)'
;MSSRIRKILKHTVITVLSLAVLFLVLNLFLTGRLERYLKRELIERTANATDGFYRLSFDKLSISFFKGELRLEGISLEPDSKVFEHWAALDSLPDTYVSTRIEVIDFKGINLVWRWNYRQLHFNTFEIRSPEVRVYGSSGSNPLVSGLAADTVEHAESKTLYEVISPYIDALSVKTLNLENASISYNVENQVSPIIYTLNNVSFHAYGFMLDSTSSRSGKLLYCDNFDFVTNQPQTLLDRKSTRL
;
A
#
# COMPACT_ATOMS: atom_id res chain seq x y z
N MET A 1 20.35 -6.81 -56.67
CA MET A 1 20.23 -5.85 -55.53
C MET A 1 21.52 -5.10 -55.44
N SER A 2 21.52 -3.79 -55.69
CA SER A 2 22.74 -2.97 -55.80
C SER A 2 23.58 -2.98 -54.51
N SER A 3 24.91 -3.04 -54.62
CA SER A 3 25.85 -3.02 -53.49
C SER A 3 25.66 -1.84 -52.55
N ARG A 4 25.16 -0.72 -53.05
CA ARG A 4 24.81 0.50 -52.30
C ARG A 4 23.64 0.24 -51.33
N ILE A 5 22.59 -0.46 -51.75
CA ILE A 5 21.42 -0.77 -50.94
C ILE A 5 21.82 -1.66 -49.76
N ARG A 6 22.70 -2.67 -49.96
CA ARG A 6 23.19 -3.52 -48.87
C ARG A 6 24.03 -2.74 -47.84
N LYS A 7 24.83 -1.75 -48.29
CA LYS A 7 25.61 -0.92 -47.37
C LYS A 7 24.71 -0.02 -46.55
N ILE A 8 23.70 0.62 -47.16
CA ILE A 8 22.74 1.48 -46.46
C ILE A 8 21.96 0.63 -45.44
N LEU A 9 21.42 -0.51 -45.85
CA LEU A 9 20.69 -1.42 -44.96
C LEU A 9 21.52 -1.87 -43.75
N LYS A 10 22.82 -2.22 -44.00
CA LYS A 10 23.75 -2.62 -42.92
C LYS A 10 24.00 -1.49 -41.92
N HIS A 11 24.20 -0.25 -42.39
CA HIS A 11 24.39 0.90 -41.52
C HIS A 11 23.13 1.23 -40.72
N THR A 12 21.97 1.17 -41.35
CA THR A 12 20.68 1.38 -40.67
C THR A 12 20.47 0.35 -39.57
N VAL A 13 20.70 -0.92 -39.84
CA VAL A 13 20.58 -1.99 -38.84
C VAL A 13 21.54 -1.79 -37.67
N ILE A 14 22.83 -1.43 -37.95
CA ILE A 14 23.81 -1.18 -36.90
C ILE A 14 23.39 0.04 -36.05
N THR A 15 22.90 1.12 -36.68
CA THR A 15 22.44 2.30 -35.95
C THR A 15 21.25 2.00 -35.07
N VAL A 16 20.25 1.26 -35.57
CA VAL A 16 19.07 0.84 -34.79
C VAL A 16 19.49 -0.07 -33.62
N LEU A 17 20.40 -1.02 -33.86
CA LEU A 17 20.88 -1.92 -32.82
C LEU A 17 21.66 -1.15 -31.74
N SER A 18 22.54 -0.20 -32.16
CA SER A 18 23.29 0.66 -31.23
C SER A 18 22.36 1.53 -30.37
N LEU A 19 21.31 2.08 -30.98
CA LEU A 19 20.29 2.87 -30.25
C LEU A 19 19.52 2.01 -29.27
N ALA A 20 19.16 0.79 -29.65
CA ALA A 20 18.47 -0.16 -28.79
C ALA A 20 19.34 -0.58 -27.58
N VAL A 21 20.64 -0.85 -27.81
CA VAL A 21 21.58 -1.16 -26.73
C VAL A 21 21.77 0.02 -25.79
N LEU A 22 21.96 1.25 -26.35
CA LEU A 22 22.07 2.47 -25.55
C LEU A 22 20.82 2.68 -24.68
N PHE A 23 19.64 2.49 -25.26
CA PHE A 23 18.38 2.61 -24.56
C PHE A 23 18.24 1.57 -23.44
N LEU A 24 18.66 0.31 -23.67
CA LEU A 24 18.67 -0.74 -22.68
C LEU A 24 19.59 -0.40 -21.49
N VAL A 25 20.82 0.04 -21.79
CA VAL A 25 21.81 0.44 -20.77
C VAL A 25 21.28 1.63 -19.95
N LEU A 26 20.73 2.63 -20.62
CA LEU A 26 20.15 3.79 -19.96
C LEU A 26 18.99 3.41 -19.02
N ASN A 27 18.13 2.49 -19.48
CA ASN A 27 17.03 1.98 -18.68
C ASN A 27 17.53 1.28 -17.42
N LEU A 28 18.47 0.33 -17.53
CA LEU A 28 19.04 -0.39 -16.39
C LEU A 28 19.70 0.58 -15.38
N PHE A 29 20.39 1.59 -15.88
CA PHE A 29 21.06 2.57 -15.04
C PHE A 29 20.09 3.48 -14.29
N LEU A 30 19.03 3.95 -14.96
CA LEU A 30 17.99 4.79 -14.35
C LEU A 30 17.17 4.00 -13.32
N THR A 31 16.80 2.76 -13.66
CA THR A 31 16.04 1.89 -12.77
C THR A 31 16.74 1.69 -11.43
N GLY A 32 18.01 1.27 -11.45
CA GLY A 32 18.75 1.02 -10.21
C GLY A 32 19.04 2.26 -9.35
N ARG A 33 19.10 3.45 -9.96
CA ARG A 33 19.21 4.71 -9.19
C ARG A 33 17.88 5.11 -8.57
N LEU A 34 16.80 4.99 -9.33
CA LEU A 34 15.46 5.33 -8.86
C LEU A 34 14.99 4.39 -7.75
N GLU A 35 15.25 3.09 -7.87
CA GLU A 35 14.93 2.12 -6.82
C GLU A 35 15.60 2.49 -5.49
N ARG A 36 16.90 2.82 -5.53
CA ARG A 36 17.64 3.23 -4.31
C ARG A 36 17.15 4.55 -3.73
N TYR A 37 16.82 5.52 -4.59
CA TYR A 37 16.28 6.80 -4.16
C TYR A 37 14.91 6.61 -3.50
N LEU A 38 14.00 5.90 -4.16
CA LEU A 38 12.65 5.65 -3.63
C LEU A 38 12.69 4.83 -2.33
N LYS A 39 13.59 3.83 -2.26
CA LYS A 39 13.76 3.05 -1.03
C LYS A 39 14.09 3.95 0.16
N ARG A 40 15.09 4.81 -0.01
CA ARG A 40 15.49 5.75 1.05
C ARG A 40 14.36 6.74 1.38
N GLU A 41 13.76 7.33 0.37
CA GLU A 41 12.71 8.33 0.52
C GLU A 41 11.48 7.77 1.27
N LEU A 42 11.04 6.55 0.92
CA LEU A 42 9.93 5.90 1.60
C LEU A 42 10.22 5.65 3.09
N ILE A 43 11.41 5.15 3.40
CA ILE A 43 11.82 4.88 4.78
C ILE A 43 11.91 6.19 5.58
N GLU A 44 12.58 7.21 5.04
CA GLU A 44 12.77 8.51 5.70
C GLU A 44 11.42 9.24 5.90
N ARG A 45 10.54 9.24 4.89
CA ARG A 45 9.22 9.86 5.02
C ARG A 45 8.34 9.15 6.05
N THR A 46 8.37 7.81 6.10
CA THR A 46 7.63 7.06 7.11
C THR A 46 8.11 7.42 8.51
N ALA A 47 9.42 7.42 8.74
CA ALA A 47 9.98 7.80 10.03
C ALA A 47 9.61 9.24 10.42
N ASN A 48 9.76 10.20 9.49
CA ASN A 48 9.45 11.60 9.75
C ASN A 48 7.95 11.85 9.99
N ALA A 49 7.07 11.14 9.26
CA ALA A 49 5.62 11.29 9.41
C ALA A 49 5.07 10.69 10.72
N THR A 50 5.87 9.88 11.41
CA THR A 50 5.46 9.17 12.62
C THR A 50 6.37 9.48 13.82
N ASP A 51 7.15 10.55 13.75
CA ASP A 51 8.14 10.94 14.77
C ASP A 51 9.09 9.78 15.15
N GLY A 52 9.41 8.94 14.15
CA GLY A 52 10.24 7.75 14.32
C GLY A 52 9.55 6.55 14.96
N PHE A 53 8.26 6.66 15.31
CA PHE A 53 7.53 5.57 15.95
C PHE A 53 7.44 4.33 15.07
N TYR A 54 7.25 4.49 13.75
CA TYR A 54 7.22 3.38 12.81
C TYR A 54 8.51 3.26 12.00
N ARG A 55 8.95 2.02 11.85
CA ARG A 55 10.02 1.62 10.95
C ARG A 55 9.44 0.86 9.76
N LEU A 56 9.60 1.44 8.57
CA LEU A 56 9.32 0.76 7.31
C LEU A 56 10.56 0.02 6.82
N SER A 57 10.40 -1.23 6.46
CA SER A 57 11.41 -2.01 5.75
C SER A 57 10.78 -2.79 4.60
N PHE A 58 11.59 -3.16 3.62
CA PHE A 58 11.20 -4.08 2.54
C PHE A 58 12.45 -4.71 1.93
N ASP A 59 12.31 -5.93 1.46
CA ASP A 59 13.42 -6.71 0.91
C ASP A 59 13.82 -6.14 -0.44
N LYS A 60 12.85 -5.97 -1.33
CA LYS A 60 13.10 -5.57 -2.70
C LYS A 60 12.08 -4.56 -3.21
N LEU A 61 12.59 -3.57 -3.94
CA LEU A 61 11.81 -2.66 -4.77
C LEU A 61 12.28 -2.84 -6.20
N SER A 62 11.37 -3.13 -7.12
CA SER A 62 11.65 -3.29 -8.54
C SER A 62 10.77 -2.38 -9.37
N ILE A 63 11.36 -1.71 -10.35
CA ILE A 63 10.66 -0.80 -11.24
C ILE A 63 10.94 -1.22 -12.68
N SER A 64 9.91 -1.28 -13.50
CA SER A 64 10.02 -1.52 -14.93
C SER A 64 9.31 -0.41 -15.72
N PHE A 65 10.07 0.53 -16.25
CA PHE A 65 9.51 1.64 -17.03
C PHE A 65 8.80 1.18 -18.30
N PHE A 66 9.34 0.16 -18.98
CA PHE A 66 8.74 -0.35 -20.22
C PHE A 66 7.39 -1.02 -20.02
N LYS A 67 7.25 -1.71 -18.90
CA LYS A 67 5.99 -2.39 -18.57
C LYS A 67 5.05 -1.49 -17.77
N GLY A 68 5.57 -0.35 -17.26
CA GLY A 68 4.83 0.46 -16.31
C GLY A 68 4.52 -0.33 -15.04
N GLU A 69 5.53 -1.01 -14.48
CA GLU A 69 5.35 -1.86 -13.30
C GLU A 69 6.23 -1.36 -12.15
N LEU A 70 5.66 -1.42 -10.94
CA LEU A 70 6.37 -1.20 -9.68
C LEU A 70 5.97 -2.33 -8.74
N ARG A 71 6.97 -2.99 -8.15
CA ARG A 71 6.77 -4.11 -7.25
C ARG A 71 7.61 -3.96 -6.00
N LEU A 72 6.97 -4.14 -4.83
CA LEU A 72 7.61 -4.22 -3.53
C LEU A 72 7.41 -5.63 -2.99
N GLU A 73 8.46 -6.18 -2.38
CA GLU A 73 8.45 -7.53 -1.78
C GLU A 73 8.95 -7.45 -0.34
N GLY A 74 8.34 -8.25 0.54
CA GLY A 74 8.74 -8.37 1.94
C GLY A 74 8.60 -7.09 2.74
N ILE A 75 7.45 -6.41 2.59
CA ILE A 75 7.20 -5.15 3.28
C ILE A 75 6.87 -5.42 4.75
N SER A 76 7.51 -4.69 5.66
CA SER A 76 7.20 -4.68 7.08
C SER A 76 7.13 -3.24 7.58
N LEU A 77 6.04 -2.93 8.28
CA LEU A 77 5.83 -1.69 9.03
C LEU A 77 5.62 -2.06 10.50
N GLU A 78 6.57 -1.77 11.32
CA GLU A 78 6.56 -2.16 12.75
C GLU A 78 6.95 -0.96 13.61
N PRO A 79 6.46 -0.86 14.87
CA PRO A 79 6.96 0.11 15.81
C PRO A 79 8.48 -0.06 16.01
N ASP A 80 9.23 1.04 16.05
CA ASP A 80 10.65 1.01 16.39
C ASP A 80 10.81 0.67 17.87
N SER A 81 11.53 -0.42 18.17
CA SER A 81 11.66 -0.93 19.56
C SER A 81 12.16 0.11 20.55
N LYS A 82 13.11 0.97 20.14
CA LYS A 82 13.69 1.98 21.03
C LYS A 82 12.71 3.11 21.31
N VAL A 83 12.01 3.57 20.28
CA VAL A 83 11.00 4.64 20.41
C VAL A 83 9.81 4.11 21.20
N PHE A 84 9.39 2.89 20.91
CA PHE A 84 8.32 2.21 21.63
C PHE A 84 8.61 2.08 23.12
N GLU A 85 9.78 1.55 23.51
CA GLU A 85 10.20 1.44 24.91
C GLU A 85 10.28 2.81 25.60
N HIS A 86 10.79 3.82 24.90
CA HIS A 86 10.87 5.17 25.43
C HIS A 86 9.48 5.77 25.70
N TRP A 87 8.54 5.63 24.75
CA TRP A 87 7.18 6.14 24.92
C TRP A 87 6.38 5.34 25.95
N ALA A 88 6.62 4.02 26.04
CA ALA A 88 6.03 3.18 27.07
C ALA A 88 6.48 3.62 28.49
N ALA A 89 7.77 3.94 28.65
CA ALA A 89 8.30 4.44 29.91
C ALA A 89 7.74 5.80 30.34
N LEU A 90 7.25 6.60 29.38
CA LEU A 90 6.64 7.92 29.60
C LEU A 90 5.11 7.86 29.67
N ASP A 91 4.49 6.68 29.58
CA ASP A 91 3.04 6.50 29.46
C ASP A 91 2.43 7.30 28.31
N SER A 92 3.18 7.40 27.21
CA SER A 92 2.85 8.22 26.03
C SER A 92 2.61 7.37 24.78
N LEU A 93 2.43 6.06 24.93
CA LEU A 93 2.06 5.18 23.81
C LEU A 93 0.69 5.58 23.24
N PRO A 94 0.50 5.52 21.92
CA PRO A 94 -0.83 5.71 21.34
C PRO A 94 -1.77 4.60 21.81
N ASP A 95 -3.04 4.95 22.06
CA ASP A 95 -4.07 3.99 22.49
C ASP A 95 -4.25 2.82 21.52
N THR A 96 -3.88 3.04 20.28
CA THR A 96 -3.93 2.03 19.23
C THR A 96 -2.73 2.17 18.32
N TYR A 97 -2.04 1.06 18.06
CA TYR A 97 -0.96 0.99 17.09
C TYR A 97 -1.05 -0.28 16.25
N VAL A 98 -0.35 -0.30 15.11
CA VAL A 98 -0.42 -1.40 14.16
C VAL A 98 0.95 -1.97 13.86
N SER A 99 0.99 -3.26 13.53
CA SER A 99 2.13 -3.93 12.90
C SER A 99 1.63 -4.58 11.63
N THR A 100 2.33 -4.37 10.53
CA THR A 100 1.88 -4.87 9.22
C THR A 100 3.03 -5.56 8.51
N ARG A 101 2.75 -6.74 7.94
CA ARG A 101 3.63 -7.44 6.99
C ARG A 101 2.86 -7.71 5.73
N ILE A 102 3.50 -7.51 4.58
CA ILE A 102 2.91 -7.72 3.26
C ILE A 102 3.93 -8.46 2.41
N GLU A 103 3.52 -9.59 1.85
CA GLU A 103 4.40 -10.37 0.99
C GLU A 103 4.77 -9.61 -0.28
N VAL A 104 3.76 -9.10 -0.99
CA VAL A 104 3.95 -8.37 -2.24
C VAL A 104 2.92 -7.27 -2.41
N ILE A 105 3.39 -6.11 -2.85
CA ILE A 105 2.56 -5.06 -3.44
C ILE A 105 3.00 -4.89 -4.89
N ASP A 106 2.07 -4.98 -5.82
CA ASP A 106 2.31 -4.96 -7.26
C ASP A 106 1.41 -3.94 -7.97
N PHE A 107 2.02 -3.00 -8.67
CA PHE A 107 1.34 -2.02 -9.52
C PHE A 107 1.69 -2.32 -10.97
N LYS A 108 0.68 -2.53 -11.81
CA LYS A 108 0.85 -2.85 -13.24
C LYS A 108 0.10 -1.88 -14.12
N GLY A 109 0.68 -1.59 -15.27
CA GLY A 109 0.11 -0.68 -16.25
C GLY A 109 0.03 0.75 -15.74
N ILE A 110 1.09 1.19 -15.07
CA ILE A 110 1.22 2.55 -14.56
C ILE A 110 1.26 3.51 -15.74
N ASN A 111 0.33 4.44 -15.78
CA ASN A 111 0.24 5.48 -16.78
C ASN A 111 0.01 6.83 -16.09
N LEU A 112 0.93 7.77 -16.30
CA LEU A 112 0.83 9.13 -15.82
C LEU A 112 0.41 10.04 -16.97
N VAL A 113 -0.83 10.53 -16.92
CA VAL A 113 -1.34 11.53 -17.86
C VAL A 113 -1.06 12.91 -17.27
N TRP A 114 -0.14 13.63 -17.90
CA TRP A 114 0.22 14.99 -17.52
C TRP A 114 -0.29 15.98 -18.57
N ARG A 115 -1.25 16.79 -18.17
CA ARG A 115 -1.73 17.93 -18.96
C ARG A 115 -1.47 19.22 -18.18
N TRP A 116 -1.49 20.37 -18.84
CA TRP A 116 -1.15 21.69 -18.26
C TRP A 116 -1.75 21.94 -16.87
N ASN A 117 -2.99 21.52 -16.61
CA ASN A 117 -3.71 21.72 -15.33
C ASN A 117 -4.30 20.42 -14.76
N TYR A 118 -3.81 19.25 -15.17
CA TYR A 118 -4.39 17.98 -14.74
C TYR A 118 -3.36 16.86 -14.75
N ARG A 119 -3.17 16.23 -13.60
CA ARG A 119 -2.25 15.13 -13.37
C ARG A 119 -3.06 13.91 -12.93
N GLN A 120 -3.15 12.92 -13.78
CA GLN A 120 -3.84 11.68 -13.46
C GLN A 120 -2.85 10.52 -13.41
N LEU A 121 -2.90 9.75 -12.34
CA LEU A 121 -2.19 8.50 -12.20
C LEU A 121 -3.19 7.35 -12.39
N HIS A 122 -2.90 6.50 -13.36
CA HIS A 122 -3.73 5.35 -13.69
C HIS A 122 -2.94 4.05 -13.52
N PHE A 123 -3.59 3.04 -12.91
CA PHE A 123 -3.09 1.67 -12.82
C PHE A 123 -4.09 0.72 -13.48
N ASN A 124 -3.60 -0.23 -14.30
CA ASN A 124 -4.44 -1.33 -14.75
C ASN A 124 -4.75 -2.28 -13.59
N THR A 125 -3.73 -2.62 -12.80
CA THR A 125 -3.89 -3.52 -11.65
C THR A 125 -3.10 -2.99 -10.46
N PHE A 126 -3.72 -3.00 -9.31
CA PHE A 126 -3.10 -2.85 -8.00
C PHE A 126 -3.39 -4.10 -7.19
N GLU A 127 -2.35 -4.83 -6.82
CA GLU A 127 -2.45 -6.13 -6.15
C GLU A 127 -1.66 -6.11 -4.84
N ILE A 128 -2.31 -6.56 -3.76
CA ILE A 128 -1.68 -6.75 -2.45
C ILE A 128 -1.86 -8.22 -2.08
N ARG A 129 -0.76 -8.93 -1.85
CA ARG A 129 -0.77 -10.36 -1.49
C ARG A 129 -0.32 -10.59 -0.08
N SER A 130 -1.07 -11.45 0.61
CA SER A 130 -0.81 -11.95 1.96
C SER A 130 -0.48 -10.82 2.96
N PRO A 131 -1.30 -9.74 3.04
CA PRO A 131 -1.09 -8.76 4.08
C PRO A 131 -1.51 -9.33 5.42
N GLU A 132 -0.62 -9.25 6.39
CA GLU A 132 -0.88 -9.55 7.78
C GLU A 132 -0.90 -8.23 8.56
N VAL A 133 -2.06 -7.87 9.10
CA VAL A 133 -2.25 -6.65 9.88
C VAL A 133 -2.58 -7.02 11.32
N ARG A 134 -1.77 -6.58 12.26
CA ARG A 134 -2.00 -6.73 13.69
C ARG A 134 -2.25 -5.36 14.29
N VAL A 135 -3.43 -5.21 14.85
CA VAL A 135 -3.84 -4.00 15.57
C VAL A 135 -3.74 -4.29 17.06
N TYR A 136 -3.09 -3.41 17.78
CA TYR A 136 -2.98 -3.46 19.24
C TYR A 136 -3.74 -2.28 19.82
N GLY A 137 -4.61 -2.53 20.78
CA GLY A 137 -5.42 -1.49 21.43
C GLY A 137 -5.53 -1.70 22.92
N SER A 138 -5.67 -0.62 23.68
CA SER A 138 -5.97 -0.68 25.12
C SER A 138 -7.44 -1.06 25.35
N SER A 139 -7.77 -1.63 26.52
CA SER A 139 -9.11 -2.18 26.84
C SER A 139 -10.25 -1.14 26.86
N GLY A 140 -9.96 0.14 26.62
CA GLY A 140 -10.98 1.21 26.51
C GLY A 140 -11.28 1.64 25.07
N SER A 141 -10.45 1.30 24.10
CA SER A 141 -10.61 1.65 22.69
C SER A 141 -11.14 0.44 21.90
N ASN A 142 -12.37 0.50 21.42
CA ASN A 142 -12.88 -0.50 20.50
C ASN A 142 -12.88 0.09 19.07
N PRO A 143 -11.79 -0.06 18.31
CA PRO A 143 -11.66 0.58 17.00
C PRO A 143 -12.67 0.08 15.96
N LEU A 144 -13.21 -1.15 16.14
CA LEU A 144 -14.27 -1.65 15.29
C LEU A 144 -15.59 -0.90 15.54
N VAL A 145 -15.82 -0.44 16.77
CA VAL A 145 -17.01 0.37 17.11
C VAL A 145 -16.76 1.85 16.84
N SER A 146 -15.55 2.34 17.10
CA SER A 146 -15.15 3.74 16.81
C SER A 146 -15.13 4.01 15.30
N GLY A 147 -14.70 3.06 14.48
CA GLY A 147 -14.69 3.21 13.02
C GLY A 147 -16.09 3.17 12.38
N LEU A 148 -17.06 2.54 13.04
CA LEU A 148 -18.46 2.51 12.60
C LEU A 148 -19.32 3.60 13.29
N ALA A 149 -18.85 4.14 14.42
CA ALA A 149 -19.50 5.20 15.19
C ALA A 149 -18.79 6.56 14.99
N ALA A 150 -18.40 6.86 13.75
CA ALA A 150 -17.68 8.10 13.40
C ALA A 150 -18.47 9.41 13.58
N ASP A 151 -19.53 9.41 14.39
CA ASP A 151 -20.34 10.61 14.66
C ASP A 151 -19.98 11.36 15.95
N THR A 152 -18.96 10.95 16.71
CA THR A 152 -18.66 11.60 18.01
C THR A 152 -17.16 11.63 18.37
N VAL A 153 -16.27 11.89 17.41
CA VAL A 153 -14.90 12.30 17.76
C VAL A 153 -14.71 13.76 17.37
N GLU A 154 -14.66 14.62 18.41
CA GLU A 154 -14.26 16.01 18.28
C GLU A 154 -12.94 16.11 17.49
N HIS A 155 -13.03 16.72 16.32
CA HIS A 155 -12.05 17.53 15.59
C HIS A 155 -10.53 17.19 15.74
N ALA A 156 -10.12 16.01 15.40
CA ALA A 156 -8.93 15.90 14.55
C ALA A 156 -9.47 15.92 13.11
N GLU A 157 -9.17 16.94 12.32
CA GLU A 157 -9.52 17.02 10.89
C GLU A 157 -8.93 15.81 10.19
N SER A 158 -9.67 14.72 10.15
CA SER A 158 -9.25 13.50 9.44
C SER A 158 -9.30 13.83 7.95
N LYS A 159 -8.14 14.17 7.38
CA LYS A 159 -8.03 14.44 5.95
C LYS A 159 -8.53 13.24 5.18
N THR A 160 -9.41 13.48 4.24
CA THR A 160 -9.87 12.44 3.31
C THR A 160 -8.68 11.91 2.50
N LEU A 161 -8.78 10.69 1.99
CA LEU A 161 -7.74 10.14 1.13
C LEU A 161 -7.44 11.05 -0.07
N TYR A 162 -8.45 11.72 -0.62
CA TYR A 162 -8.28 12.70 -1.69
C TYR A 162 -7.46 13.91 -1.24
N GLU A 163 -7.71 14.45 -0.07
CA GLU A 163 -6.96 15.61 0.48
C GLU A 163 -5.48 15.27 0.71
N VAL A 164 -5.17 14.02 1.01
CA VAL A 164 -3.77 13.56 1.15
C VAL A 164 -3.06 13.51 -0.20
N ILE A 165 -3.72 13.05 -1.27
CA ILE A 165 -3.08 12.87 -2.57
C ILE A 165 -3.19 14.08 -3.50
N SER A 166 -4.18 14.94 -3.31
CA SER A 166 -4.48 16.08 -4.19
C SER A 166 -3.33 17.10 -4.39
N PRO A 167 -2.39 17.30 -3.46
CA PRO A 167 -1.22 18.14 -3.72
C PRO A 167 -0.31 17.58 -4.83
N TYR A 168 -0.34 16.28 -5.07
CA TYR A 168 0.55 15.58 -5.99
C TYR A 168 -0.13 15.22 -7.31
N ILE A 169 -1.38 14.74 -7.25
CA ILE A 169 -2.17 14.29 -8.40
C ILE A 169 -3.62 14.71 -8.24
N ASP A 170 -4.26 15.05 -9.35
CA ASP A 170 -5.66 15.52 -9.37
C ASP A 170 -6.64 14.35 -9.43
N ALA A 171 -6.20 13.19 -9.94
CA ALA A 171 -6.98 11.96 -9.94
C ALA A 171 -6.11 10.71 -9.86
N LEU A 172 -6.60 9.71 -9.14
CA LEU A 172 -6.07 8.36 -9.06
C LEU A 172 -7.13 7.38 -9.56
N SER A 173 -6.78 6.55 -10.54
CA SER A 173 -7.68 5.50 -11.01
C SER A 173 -7.00 4.14 -11.05
N VAL A 174 -7.75 3.12 -10.66
CA VAL A 174 -7.30 1.71 -10.67
C VAL A 174 -8.38 0.88 -11.33
N LYS A 175 -8.07 0.23 -12.45
CA LYS A 175 -9.05 -0.60 -13.15
C LYS A 175 -9.43 -1.83 -12.33
N THR A 176 -8.43 -2.50 -11.73
CA THR A 176 -8.65 -3.68 -10.87
C THR A 176 -7.76 -3.57 -9.63
N LEU A 177 -8.38 -3.60 -8.47
CA LEU A 177 -7.71 -3.64 -7.17
C LEU A 177 -7.96 -5.02 -6.56
N ASN A 178 -6.90 -5.74 -6.24
CA ASN A 178 -6.95 -7.08 -5.64
C ASN A 178 -6.23 -7.08 -4.30
N LEU A 179 -6.91 -7.54 -3.28
CA LEU A 179 -6.35 -7.91 -1.99
C LEU A 179 -6.57 -9.41 -1.81
N GLU A 180 -5.49 -10.15 -1.69
CA GLU A 180 -5.56 -11.62 -1.62
C GLU A 180 -4.96 -12.14 -0.32
N ASN A 181 -5.66 -13.10 0.28
CA ASN A 181 -5.19 -13.85 1.44
C ASN A 181 -4.77 -12.96 2.62
N ALA A 182 -5.56 -11.92 2.92
CA ALA A 182 -5.30 -11.04 4.05
C ALA A 182 -5.61 -11.71 5.38
N SER A 183 -4.79 -11.39 6.39
CA SER A 183 -5.01 -11.75 7.78
C SER A 183 -5.02 -10.48 8.63
N ILE A 184 -6.07 -10.33 9.43
CA ILE A 184 -6.23 -9.18 10.32
C ILE A 184 -6.43 -9.72 11.74
N SER A 185 -5.59 -9.29 12.67
CA SER A 185 -5.78 -9.60 14.08
C SER A 185 -5.90 -8.33 14.91
N TYR A 186 -6.84 -8.34 15.82
CA TYR A 186 -7.03 -7.29 16.80
C TYR A 186 -6.71 -7.83 18.19
N ASN A 187 -5.67 -7.29 18.82
CA ASN A 187 -5.19 -7.68 20.13
C ASN A 187 -5.60 -6.61 21.13
N VAL A 188 -6.45 -6.97 22.09
CA VAL A 188 -6.83 -6.08 23.20
C VAL A 188 -6.03 -6.47 24.42
N GLU A 189 -5.19 -5.58 24.91
CA GLU A 189 -4.54 -5.74 26.20
C GLU A 189 -5.57 -5.57 27.30
N ASN A 190 -5.91 -6.66 27.98
CA ASN A 190 -6.73 -6.64 29.16
C ASN A 190 -5.91 -7.15 30.37
N GLN A 191 -6.12 -6.56 31.55
CA GLN A 191 -5.39 -6.90 32.78
C GLN A 191 -5.54 -8.37 33.21
N VAL A 192 -6.56 -9.09 32.71
CA VAL A 192 -6.84 -10.48 33.12
C VAL A 192 -6.37 -11.49 32.05
N SER A 193 -6.61 -11.23 30.78
CA SER A 193 -6.10 -12.05 29.66
C SER A 193 -6.25 -11.29 28.34
N PRO A 194 -5.27 -11.35 27.42
CA PRO A 194 -5.40 -10.72 26.12
C PRO A 194 -6.54 -11.37 25.32
N ILE A 195 -7.35 -10.53 24.70
CA ILE A 195 -8.40 -10.99 23.79
C ILE A 195 -7.90 -10.78 22.37
N ILE A 196 -7.86 -11.83 21.57
CA ILE A 196 -7.40 -11.77 20.18
C ILE A 196 -8.57 -12.12 19.26
N TYR A 197 -8.94 -11.19 18.40
CA TYR A 197 -9.88 -11.42 17.32
C TYR A 197 -9.07 -11.58 16.04
N THR A 198 -9.28 -12.66 15.30
CA THR A 198 -8.54 -12.91 14.06
C THR A 198 -9.50 -13.18 12.92
N LEU A 199 -9.28 -12.53 11.79
CA LEU A 199 -9.94 -12.76 10.52
C LEU A 199 -8.87 -13.19 9.51
N ASN A 200 -8.97 -14.41 9.00
CA ASN A 200 -7.99 -14.98 8.06
C ASN A 200 -8.60 -15.20 6.68
N ASN A 201 -7.72 -15.31 5.69
CA ASN A 201 -8.08 -15.61 4.30
C ASN A 201 -9.15 -14.65 3.75
N VAL A 202 -8.96 -13.36 4.02
CA VAL A 202 -9.80 -12.31 3.46
C VAL A 202 -9.30 -11.99 2.07
N SER A 203 -10.21 -12.03 1.10
CA SER A 203 -9.94 -11.56 -0.26
C SER A 203 -10.95 -10.47 -0.63
N PHE A 204 -10.44 -9.42 -1.26
CA PHE A 204 -11.22 -8.29 -1.71
C PHE A 204 -10.81 -7.91 -3.12
N HIS A 205 -11.78 -7.81 -4.01
CA HIS A 205 -11.59 -7.38 -5.39
C HIS A 205 -12.47 -6.19 -5.66
N ALA A 206 -11.90 -5.11 -6.19
CA ALA A 206 -12.65 -3.93 -6.59
C ALA A 206 -12.32 -3.55 -8.02
N TYR A 207 -13.33 -3.04 -8.71
CA TYR A 207 -13.25 -2.67 -10.12
C TYR A 207 -13.67 -1.22 -10.30
N GLY A 208 -12.93 -0.50 -11.17
CA GLY A 208 -13.27 0.88 -11.50
C GLY A 208 -13.04 1.86 -10.33
N PHE A 209 -12.03 1.63 -9.51
CA PHE A 209 -11.69 2.59 -8.45
C PHE A 209 -11.27 3.92 -9.06
N MET A 210 -11.91 5.00 -8.62
CA MET A 210 -11.62 6.36 -9.03
C MET A 210 -11.66 7.30 -7.82
N LEU A 211 -10.56 7.98 -7.59
CA LEU A 211 -10.44 8.98 -6.55
C LEU A 211 -10.05 10.32 -7.16
N ASP A 212 -10.98 11.25 -7.20
CA ASP A 212 -10.85 12.63 -7.67
C ASP A 212 -11.72 13.57 -6.82
N SER A 213 -11.75 14.83 -7.18
CA SER A 213 -12.56 15.85 -6.46
C SER A 213 -14.07 15.55 -6.48
N THR A 214 -14.56 14.80 -7.47
CA THR A 214 -15.97 14.45 -7.63
C THR A 214 -16.31 13.22 -6.79
N SER A 215 -15.51 12.17 -6.93
CA SER A 215 -15.71 10.90 -6.21
C SER A 215 -15.57 11.09 -4.70
N SER A 216 -14.65 11.94 -4.24
CA SER A 216 -14.46 12.23 -2.82
C SER A 216 -15.69 12.88 -2.15
N ARG A 217 -16.53 13.56 -2.94
CA ARG A 217 -17.77 14.21 -2.46
C ARG A 217 -19.01 13.31 -2.64
N SER A 218 -18.88 12.18 -3.34
CA SER A 218 -20.03 11.35 -3.72
C SER A 218 -20.61 10.51 -2.56
N GLY A 219 -19.93 10.45 -1.42
CA GLY A 219 -20.33 9.61 -0.29
C GLY A 219 -20.23 8.11 -0.57
N LYS A 220 -19.64 7.70 -1.70
CA LYS A 220 -19.39 6.29 -2.00
C LYS A 220 -18.32 5.73 -1.07
N LEU A 221 -18.63 4.66 -0.37
CA LEU A 221 -17.79 4.08 0.69
C LEU A 221 -16.41 3.63 0.19
N LEU A 222 -16.28 3.16 -1.06
CA LEU A 222 -15.07 2.56 -1.60
C LEU A 222 -14.60 3.18 -2.91
N TYR A 223 -15.23 4.26 -3.39
CA TYR A 223 -14.87 4.94 -4.64
C TYR A 223 -14.75 4.02 -5.87
N CYS A 224 -15.42 2.86 -5.87
CA CYS A 224 -15.38 1.87 -6.95
C CYS A 224 -16.77 1.60 -7.55
N ASP A 225 -16.79 1.03 -8.76
CA ASP A 225 -18.04 0.66 -9.44
C ASP A 225 -18.64 -0.62 -8.86
N ASN A 226 -17.80 -1.63 -8.66
CA ASN A 226 -18.17 -2.92 -8.10
C ASN A 226 -17.06 -3.43 -7.18
N PHE A 227 -17.44 -4.27 -6.21
CA PHE A 227 -16.49 -5.00 -5.39
C PHE A 227 -17.04 -6.36 -4.96
N ASP A 228 -16.13 -7.31 -4.77
CA ASP A 228 -16.37 -8.63 -4.23
C ASP A 228 -15.56 -8.81 -2.95
N PHE A 229 -16.19 -9.34 -1.92
CA PHE A 229 -15.56 -9.62 -0.63
C PHE A 229 -15.79 -11.07 -0.25
N VAL A 230 -14.71 -11.81 -0.02
CA VAL A 230 -14.75 -13.23 0.36
C VAL A 230 -13.98 -13.40 1.66
N THR A 231 -14.61 -14.04 2.65
CA THR A 231 -13.96 -14.47 3.89
C THR A 231 -14.19 -15.96 4.09
N ASN A 232 -13.14 -16.69 4.38
CA ASN A 232 -13.27 -18.04 4.90
C ASN A 232 -13.46 -17.95 6.40
N GLN A 233 -14.70 -18.08 6.83
CA GLN A 233 -15.28 -18.11 8.19
C GLN A 233 -14.45 -17.48 9.34
N PRO A 234 -15.03 -16.60 10.13
CA PRO A 234 -14.41 -16.13 11.35
C PRO A 234 -14.27 -17.33 12.32
N GLN A 235 -13.06 -17.74 12.62
CA GLN A 235 -12.80 -18.61 13.75
C GLN A 235 -12.93 -17.77 15.03
N THR A 236 -14.12 -17.66 15.55
CA THR A 236 -14.34 -17.24 16.94
C THR A 236 -13.91 -18.41 17.81
N LEU A 237 -12.67 -18.39 18.29
CA LEU A 237 -12.24 -19.19 19.41
C LEU A 237 -12.88 -18.63 20.69
N LEU A 238 -14.18 -18.91 20.85
CA LEU A 238 -14.83 -18.89 22.16
C LEU A 238 -14.36 -20.15 22.88
N ASP A 239 -13.30 -20.02 23.67
CA ASP A 239 -12.95 -21.03 24.67
C ASP A 239 -14.04 -21.01 25.75
N ARG A 240 -15.14 -21.73 25.47
CA ARG A 240 -16.12 -22.09 26.48
C ARG A 240 -15.52 -23.15 27.40
N LYS A 241 -14.77 -22.73 28.41
CA LYS A 241 -14.65 -23.56 29.60
C LYS A 241 -16.07 -23.77 30.16
N SER A 242 -16.68 -24.88 29.77
CA SER A 242 -17.88 -25.36 30.43
C SER A 242 -17.54 -25.72 31.87
N THR A 243 -17.87 -24.86 32.79
CA THR A 243 -17.96 -25.19 34.22
C THR A 243 -19.14 -26.17 34.35
N ARG A 244 -18.85 -27.46 34.43
CA ARG A 244 -19.82 -28.42 35.00
C ARG A 244 -19.68 -28.37 36.50
N LEU A 245 -20.74 -28.00 37.15
CA LEU A 245 -20.99 -28.28 38.57
C LEU A 245 -21.06 -29.78 38.83
#